data_c51a796dbddf3395e8b5ed886b2caafd
#
_entry.id   c51a796dbddf3395e8b5ed886b2caafd
#
_cell.length_a   1.000
_cell.length_b   1.000
_cell.length_c   1.000
_cell.angle_alpha   90.00
_cell.angle_beta   90.00
_cell.angle_gamma   90.00
#
_symmetry.space_group_name_H-M   'P 1'
#
loop_
_entity.id
_entity.type
_entity.pdbx_description
1 polymer ?
#
loop_
_entity_poly.entity_id
_entity_poly.type
_entity_poly.pdbx_seq_one_letter_code
_entity_poly.pdbx_strand_id
1 'polypeptide(L)'
;MTNPTAARYPKTVKLKDGSEVLVRLTDQGDQDRLLEFFRDIPEVERVFLREDLTRREVIETRLRALERGRLIALVAEVNERIVGDATLQRRPTHWLQHVAEVHVVVDAAHRRMGLAHNLLYELFDLAREGGIETLLAEMMSEQKAAIRLFERLGFKGVAIFRGLVKDLHDKKHDLVIMTRDLTAKRRFW
;
A
#
# COMPACT_ATOMS: atom_id res chain seq x y z
N MET A 1 13.94 -23.02 6.06
CA MET A 1 13.12 -22.44 7.15
C MET A 1 11.94 -21.75 6.48
N THR A 2 10.74 -22.29 6.61
CA THR A 2 9.52 -21.67 6.08
C THR A 2 9.30 -20.32 6.77
N ASN A 3 9.22 -19.28 6.00
CA ASN A 3 8.93 -17.94 6.50
C ASN A 3 7.53 -17.96 7.15
N PRO A 4 7.38 -17.71 8.46
CA PRO A 4 6.09 -17.78 9.15
C PRO A 4 5.03 -16.85 8.53
N THR A 5 5.47 -15.81 7.85
CA THR A 5 4.64 -14.89 7.06
C THR A 5 3.97 -15.59 5.88
N ALA A 6 4.68 -16.48 5.17
CA ALA A 6 4.13 -17.19 4.02
C ALA A 6 3.02 -18.18 4.41
N ALA A 7 3.08 -18.76 5.62
CA ALA A 7 2.10 -19.72 6.12
C ALA A 7 0.71 -19.08 6.40
N ARG A 8 0.62 -17.75 6.45
CA ARG A 8 -0.63 -17.01 6.71
C ARG A 8 -1.45 -16.78 5.44
N TYR A 9 -0.83 -16.86 4.28
CA TYR A 9 -1.43 -16.57 2.99
C TYR A 9 -1.46 -17.80 2.08
N PRO A 10 -2.44 -17.94 1.16
CA PRO A 10 -3.56 -17.01 0.94
C PRO A 10 -4.61 -17.06 2.04
N LYS A 11 -5.38 -15.99 2.22
CA LYS A 11 -6.52 -15.95 3.14
C LYS A 11 -7.70 -15.21 2.54
N THR A 12 -8.91 -15.65 2.87
CA THR A 12 -10.15 -14.98 2.48
C THR A 12 -10.51 -13.89 3.51
N VAL A 13 -10.85 -12.73 3.01
CA VAL A 13 -11.30 -11.58 3.80
C VAL A 13 -12.72 -11.23 3.39
N LYS A 14 -13.62 -11.14 4.37
CA LYS A 14 -15.00 -10.73 4.15
C LYS A 14 -15.10 -9.20 4.19
N LEU A 15 -15.68 -8.60 3.16
CA LEU A 15 -15.92 -7.18 3.07
C LEU A 15 -17.24 -6.78 3.76
N LYS A 16 -17.47 -5.47 3.90
CA LYS A 16 -18.67 -4.94 4.61
C LYS A 16 -20.00 -5.29 3.95
N ASP A 17 -20.01 -5.49 2.65
CA ASP A 17 -21.19 -5.89 1.86
C ASP A 17 -21.43 -7.41 1.89
N GLY A 18 -20.57 -8.16 2.58
CA GLY A 18 -20.62 -9.61 2.67
C GLY A 18 -19.87 -10.35 1.58
N SER A 19 -19.35 -9.68 0.56
CA SER A 19 -18.49 -10.28 -0.47
C SER A 19 -17.16 -10.76 0.12
N GLU A 20 -16.54 -11.72 -0.55
CA GLU A 20 -15.26 -12.30 -0.12
C GLU A 20 -14.17 -11.98 -1.14
N VAL A 21 -12.99 -11.68 -0.63
CA VAL A 21 -11.81 -11.35 -1.42
C VAL A 21 -10.65 -12.21 -0.94
N LEU A 22 -9.92 -12.82 -1.87
CA LEU A 22 -8.70 -13.55 -1.58
C LEU A 22 -7.53 -12.57 -1.43
N VAL A 23 -6.87 -12.58 -0.27
CA VAL A 23 -5.66 -11.78 -0.03
C VAL A 23 -4.45 -12.71 0.00
N ARG A 24 -3.43 -12.39 -0.77
CA ARG A 24 -2.17 -13.14 -0.81
C ARG A 24 -0.95 -12.24 -1.04
N LEU A 25 0.22 -12.80 -0.80
CA LEU A 25 1.47 -12.16 -1.19
C LEU A 25 1.54 -12.08 -2.72
N THR A 26 2.09 -10.97 -3.19
CA THR A 26 2.45 -10.78 -4.60
C THR A 26 3.66 -11.63 -4.95
N ASP A 27 3.68 -12.24 -6.12
CA ASP A 27 4.80 -13.01 -6.64
C ASP A 27 5.21 -12.58 -8.05
N GLN A 28 6.24 -13.23 -8.60
CA GLN A 28 6.78 -12.88 -9.93
C GLN A 28 5.79 -13.15 -11.07
N GLY A 29 4.85 -14.07 -10.89
CA GLY A 29 3.82 -14.39 -11.88
C GLY A 29 2.74 -13.30 -12.02
N ASP A 30 2.72 -12.32 -11.11
CA ASP A 30 1.69 -11.28 -11.11
C ASP A 30 1.97 -10.12 -12.07
N GLN A 31 3.09 -10.13 -12.80
CA GLN A 31 3.52 -9.02 -13.64
C GLN A 31 2.41 -8.50 -14.57
N ASP A 32 1.83 -9.38 -15.37
CA ASP A 32 0.81 -8.99 -16.35
C ASP A 32 -0.51 -8.59 -15.67
N ARG A 33 -0.89 -9.26 -14.58
CA ARG A 33 -2.09 -8.98 -13.79
C ARG A 33 -2.01 -7.65 -13.05
N LEU A 34 -0.84 -7.31 -12.51
CA LEU A 34 -0.58 -5.99 -11.91
C LEU A 34 -0.63 -4.90 -12.98
N LEU A 35 -0.02 -5.14 -14.14
CA LEU A 35 -0.04 -4.20 -15.25
C LEU A 35 -1.48 -3.92 -15.72
N GLU A 36 -2.32 -4.96 -15.86
CA GLU A 36 -3.74 -4.83 -16.17
C GLU A 36 -4.45 -4.00 -15.09
N PHE A 37 -4.29 -4.36 -13.81
CA PHE A 37 -4.89 -3.66 -12.68
C PHE A 37 -4.58 -2.16 -12.68
N PHE A 38 -3.31 -1.77 -12.85
CA PHE A 38 -2.93 -0.35 -12.84
C PHE A 38 -3.37 0.39 -14.11
N ARG A 39 -3.48 -0.27 -15.25
CA ARG A 39 -4.02 0.32 -16.48
C ARG A 39 -5.53 0.55 -16.42
N ASP A 40 -6.26 -0.28 -15.68
CA ASP A 40 -7.70 -0.13 -15.45
C ASP A 40 -8.06 1.03 -14.50
N ILE A 41 -7.08 1.55 -13.75
CA ILE A 41 -7.29 2.75 -12.92
C ILE A 41 -7.52 3.95 -13.84
N PRO A 42 -8.59 4.74 -13.63
CA PRO A 42 -8.86 5.94 -14.43
C PRO A 42 -7.66 6.90 -14.43
N GLU A 43 -7.37 7.51 -15.58
CA GLU A 43 -6.22 8.42 -15.74
C GLU A 43 -6.20 9.55 -14.70
N VAL A 44 -7.35 10.12 -14.41
CA VAL A 44 -7.52 11.17 -13.39
C VAL A 44 -7.15 10.72 -11.97
N GLU A 45 -7.09 9.42 -11.72
CA GLU A 45 -6.68 8.85 -10.44
C GLU A 45 -5.22 8.39 -10.46
N ARG A 46 -4.70 8.05 -11.64
CA ARG A 46 -3.29 7.65 -11.80
C ARG A 46 -2.31 8.76 -11.45
N VAL A 47 -2.74 10.03 -11.53
CA VAL A 47 -1.95 11.18 -11.08
C VAL A 47 -1.53 11.10 -9.61
N PHE A 48 -2.23 10.29 -8.81
CA PHE A 48 -1.91 10.06 -7.40
C PHE A 48 -0.97 8.87 -7.16
N LEU A 49 -0.62 8.11 -8.20
CA LEU A 49 0.40 7.06 -8.11
C LEU A 49 1.78 7.72 -8.14
N ARG A 50 2.68 7.25 -7.28
CA ARG A 50 4.04 7.81 -7.16
C ARG A 50 4.94 7.47 -8.34
N GLU A 51 4.63 6.39 -9.01
CA GLU A 51 5.33 5.86 -10.18
C GLU A 51 4.32 5.53 -11.26
N ASP A 52 4.73 5.56 -12.50
CA ASP A 52 3.88 5.15 -13.61
C ASP A 52 3.78 3.61 -13.68
N LEU A 53 2.94 3.05 -12.82
CA LEU A 53 2.70 1.60 -12.72
C LEU A 53 1.96 1.02 -13.94
N THR A 54 1.62 1.84 -14.95
CA THR A 54 1.09 1.35 -16.24
C THR A 54 2.20 0.88 -17.18
N ARG A 55 3.47 1.11 -16.79
CA ARG A 55 4.66 0.71 -17.56
C ARG A 55 5.22 -0.61 -17.04
N ARG A 56 5.49 -1.52 -17.95
CA ARG A 56 6.03 -2.86 -17.66
C ARG A 56 7.35 -2.79 -16.87
N GLU A 57 8.26 -1.90 -17.25
CA GLU A 57 9.58 -1.77 -16.63
C GLU A 57 9.50 -1.34 -15.16
N VAL A 58 8.46 -0.55 -14.81
CA VAL A 58 8.21 -0.12 -13.44
C VAL A 58 7.71 -1.30 -12.60
N ILE A 59 6.77 -2.10 -13.13
CA ILE A 59 6.31 -3.33 -12.47
C ILE A 59 7.46 -4.32 -12.27
N GLU A 60 8.30 -4.55 -13.29
CA GLU A 60 9.47 -5.42 -13.17
C GLU A 60 10.45 -4.94 -12.07
N THR A 61 10.69 -3.64 -11.99
CA THR A 61 11.55 -3.06 -10.95
C THR A 61 10.97 -3.31 -9.56
N ARG A 62 9.65 -3.19 -9.42
CA ARG A 62 8.92 -3.48 -8.19
C ARG A 62 9.00 -4.96 -7.81
N LEU A 63 8.81 -5.87 -8.77
CA LEU A 63 8.95 -7.32 -8.54
C LEU A 63 10.38 -7.71 -8.12
N ARG A 64 11.40 -7.09 -8.72
CA ARG A 64 12.79 -7.26 -8.26
C ARG A 64 13.02 -6.76 -6.83
N ALA A 65 12.29 -5.73 -6.39
CA ALA A 65 12.37 -5.26 -5.00
C ALA A 65 11.76 -6.26 -4.00
N LEU A 66 10.72 -7.01 -4.41
CA LEU A 66 10.17 -8.14 -3.64
C LEU A 66 11.23 -9.23 -3.42
N GLU A 67 11.90 -9.68 -4.48
CA GLU A 67 12.95 -10.71 -4.38
C GLU A 67 14.09 -10.33 -3.44
N ARG A 68 14.44 -9.03 -3.41
CA ARG A 68 15.49 -8.51 -2.55
C ARG A 68 15.04 -8.26 -1.11
N GLY A 69 13.79 -8.59 -0.76
CA GLY A 69 13.21 -8.35 0.57
C GLY A 69 13.09 -6.87 0.95
N ARG A 70 13.18 -5.96 -0.03
CA ARG A 70 13.02 -4.51 0.20
C ARG A 70 11.57 -4.06 0.14
N LEU A 71 10.72 -4.87 -0.45
CA LEU A 71 9.30 -4.65 -0.61
C LEU A 71 8.54 -5.90 -0.13
N ILE A 72 7.46 -5.71 0.59
CA ILE A 72 6.41 -6.71 0.81
C ILE A 72 5.19 -6.17 0.09
N ALA A 73 4.53 -7.00 -0.70
CA ALA A 73 3.31 -6.60 -1.38
C ALA A 73 2.22 -7.66 -1.20
N LEU A 74 1.01 -7.19 -1.02
CA LEU A 74 -0.21 -7.97 -0.97
C LEU A 74 -1.10 -7.59 -2.14
N VAL A 75 -1.68 -8.58 -2.78
CA VAL A 75 -2.77 -8.39 -3.73
C VAL A 75 -4.07 -8.94 -3.16
N ALA A 76 -5.15 -8.28 -3.50
CA ALA A 76 -6.51 -8.71 -3.24
C ALA A 76 -7.15 -9.12 -4.56
N GLU A 77 -7.80 -10.29 -4.60
CA GLU A 77 -8.33 -10.89 -5.83
C GLU A 77 -9.79 -11.27 -5.69
N VAL A 78 -10.53 -11.03 -6.76
CA VAL A 78 -11.89 -11.53 -6.99
C VAL A 78 -11.93 -12.15 -8.38
N ASN A 79 -12.35 -13.41 -8.49
CA ASN A 79 -12.39 -14.15 -9.76
C ASN A 79 -11.07 -14.04 -10.55
N GLU A 80 -9.95 -14.29 -9.88
CA GLU A 80 -8.59 -14.23 -10.44
C GLU A 80 -8.13 -12.84 -10.93
N ARG A 81 -8.94 -11.79 -10.79
CA ARG A 81 -8.53 -10.40 -11.07
C ARG A 81 -8.04 -9.71 -9.81
N ILE A 82 -6.95 -8.98 -9.94
CA ILE A 82 -6.47 -8.10 -8.86
C ILE A 82 -7.42 -6.90 -8.76
N VAL A 83 -7.96 -6.69 -7.57
CA VAL A 83 -8.88 -5.57 -7.24
C VAL A 83 -8.30 -4.64 -6.18
N GLY A 84 -7.15 -5.00 -5.61
CA GLY A 84 -6.43 -4.18 -4.66
C GLY A 84 -4.97 -4.58 -4.58
N ASP A 85 -4.13 -3.59 -4.31
CA ASP A 85 -2.70 -3.72 -4.13
C ASP A 85 -2.27 -2.93 -2.91
N ALA A 86 -1.44 -3.53 -2.05
CA ALA A 86 -0.89 -2.84 -0.89
C ALA A 86 0.56 -3.20 -0.69
N THR A 87 1.40 -2.22 -0.39
CA THR A 87 2.84 -2.41 -0.25
C THR A 87 3.40 -1.84 1.03
N LEU A 88 4.45 -2.50 1.52
CA LEU A 88 5.30 -2.08 2.60
C LEU A 88 6.73 -2.02 2.08
N GLN A 89 7.26 -0.82 1.88
CA GLN A 89 8.59 -0.59 1.34
C GLN A 89 9.55 -0.18 2.45
N ARG A 90 10.61 -0.97 2.65
CA ARG A 90 11.67 -0.65 3.62
C ARG A 90 12.59 0.44 3.09
N ARG A 91 12.99 1.35 3.95
CA ARG A 91 14.03 2.35 3.64
C ARG A 91 15.42 1.69 3.70
N PRO A 92 16.27 1.87 2.68
CA PRO A 92 17.56 1.16 2.60
C PRO A 92 18.65 1.75 3.50
N THR A 93 18.43 2.91 4.11
CA THR A 93 19.43 3.62 4.91
C THR A 93 19.42 3.11 6.35
N HIS A 94 20.62 3.00 6.96
CA HIS A 94 20.76 2.56 8.36
C HIS A 94 19.89 3.37 9.34
N TRP A 95 19.78 4.69 9.16
CA TRP A 95 18.99 5.57 10.02
C TRP A 95 17.48 5.29 9.97
N LEU A 96 16.98 4.72 8.88
CA LEU A 96 15.57 4.50 8.63
C LEU A 96 15.23 3.00 8.53
N GLN A 97 16.11 2.10 8.98
CA GLN A 97 15.87 0.66 8.90
C GLN A 97 14.64 0.19 9.70
N HIS A 98 14.24 0.96 10.72
CA HIS A 98 13.03 0.75 11.53
C HIS A 98 11.79 1.43 10.93
N VAL A 99 11.93 2.10 9.79
CA VAL A 99 10.84 2.82 9.09
C VAL A 99 10.50 2.10 7.81
N ALA A 100 9.22 1.93 7.55
CA ALA A 100 8.74 1.47 6.25
C ALA A 100 7.60 2.37 5.75
N GLU A 101 7.53 2.50 4.45
CA GLU A 101 6.50 3.25 3.78
C GLU A 101 5.39 2.33 3.32
N VAL A 102 4.13 2.75 3.50
CA VAL A 102 2.95 1.98 3.10
C VAL A 102 2.17 2.68 2.01
N HIS A 103 1.74 1.90 1.02
CA HIS A 103 0.83 2.33 -0.03
C HIS A 103 -0.33 1.36 -0.14
N VAL A 104 -1.48 1.84 -0.58
CA VAL A 104 -2.63 1.01 -0.90
C VAL A 104 -3.40 1.61 -2.06
N VAL A 105 -3.76 0.77 -3.00
CA VAL A 105 -4.61 1.11 -4.15
C VAL A 105 -5.74 0.09 -4.22
N VAL A 106 -6.96 0.55 -4.42
CA VAL A 106 -8.15 -0.31 -4.58
C VAL A 106 -8.93 0.19 -5.78
N ASP A 107 -9.36 -0.71 -6.63
CA ASP A 107 -10.19 -0.36 -7.79
C ASP A 107 -11.50 0.32 -7.38
N ALA A 108 -12.12 1.05 -8.29
CA ALA A 108 -13.30 1.86 -7.99
C ALA A 108 -14.49 1.04 -7.48
N ALA A 109 -14.67 -0.18 -8.02
CA ALA A 109 -15.80 -1.06 -7.70
C ALA A 109 -15.73 -1.62 -6.27
N HIS A 110 -14.51 -1.81 -5.72
CA HIS A 110 -14.28 -2.41 -4.40
C HIS A 110 -13.96 -1.38 -3.30
N ARG A 111 -14.15 -0.08 -3.57
CA ARG A 111 -13.96 0.98 -2.56
C ARG A 111 -15.13 1.05 -1.58
N ARG A 112 -14.85 1.66 -0.43
CA ARG A 112 -15.81 1.85 0.68
C ARG A 112 -16.33 0.56 1.32
N MET A 113 -15.91 -0.60 0.86
CA MET A 113 -16.25 -1.92 1.41
C MET A 113 -15.27 -2.39 2.50
N GLY A 114 -14.26 -1.59 2.85
CA GLY A 114 -13.27 -1.92 3.89
C GLY A 114 -12.02 -2.61 3.36
N LEU A 115 -11.88 -2.87 2.06
CA LEU A 115 -10.74 -3.59 1.50
C LEU A 115 -9.40 -2.92 1.83
N ALA A 116 -9.25 -1.60 1.56
CA ALA A 116 -8.02 -0.88 1.87
C ALA A 116 -7.67 -0.94 3.37
N HIS A 117 -8.66 -0.89 4.25
CA HIS A 117 -8.48 -1.03 5.69
C HIS A 117 -7.91 -2.41 6.04
N ASN A 118 -8.49 -3.49 5.50
CA ASN A 118 -8.02 -4.84 5.74
C ASN A 118 -6.59 -5.05 5.24
N LEU A 119 -6.29 -4.63 4.00
CA LEU A 119 -4.94 -4.73 3.43
C LEU A 119 -3.90 -3.98 4.27
N LEU A 120 -4.22 -2.78 4.75
CA LEU A 120 -3.31 -2.00 5.60
C LEU A 120 -3.09 -2.67 6.97
N TYR A 121 -4.12 -3.28 7.58
CA TYR A 121 -3.92 -4.03 8.83
C TYR A 121 -3.01 -5.23 8.64
N GLU A 122 -3.13 -5.96 7.52
CA GLU A 122 -2.20 -7.04 7.19
C GLU A 122 -0.75 -6.52 7.08
N LEU A 123 -0.56 -5.40 6.39
CA LEU A 123 0.77 -4.78 6.29
C LEU A 123 1.31 -4.33 7.65
N PHE A 124 0.44 -3.87 8.57
CA PHE A 124 0.88 -3.49 9.92
C PHE A 124 1.38 -4.69 10.72
N ASP A 125 0.75 -5.84 10.57
CA ASP A 125 1.22 -7.06 11.24
C ASP A 125 2.53 -7.55 10.61
N LEU A 126 2.63 -7.55 9.28
CA LEU A 126 3.87 -7.87 8.56
C LEU A 126 5.02 -6.89 8.90
N ALA A 127 4.71 -5.61 9.09
CA ALA A 127 5.67 -4.60 9.50
C ALA A 127 6.23 -4.90 10.89
N ARG A 128 5.36 -5.21 11.87
CA ARG A 128 5.77 -5.56 13.24
C ARG A 128 6.64 -6.82 13.26
N GLU A 129 6.24 -7.86 12.54
CA GLU A 129 7.02 -9.10 12.41
C GLU A 129 8.39 -8.84 11.78
N GLY A 130 8.45 -7.88 10.87
CA GLY A 130 9.68 -7.43 10.22
C GLY A 130 10.53 -6.47 11.04
N GLY A 131 10.15 -6.14 12.30
CA GLY A 131 10.90 -5.21 13.15
C GLY A 131 10.77 -3.75 12.75
N ILE A 132 9.70 -3.39 12.01
CA ILE A 132 9.38 -2.00 11.69
C ILE A 132 8.65 -1.37 12.89
N GLU A 133 9.13 -0.22 13.30
CA GLU A 133 8.60 0.54 14.44
C GLU A 133 7.72 1.71 13.99
N THR A 134 8.02 2.28 12.83
CA THR A 134 7.30 3.45 12.30
C THR A 134 6.85 3.20 10.86
N LEU A 135 5.58 3.46 10.61
CA LEU A 135 5.04 3.51 9.26
C LEU A 135 4.96 4.95 8.78
N LEU A 136 5.33 5.15 7.53
CA LEU A 136 5.24 6.41 6.80
C LEU A 136 4.19 6.25 5.69
N ALA A 137 3.38 7.28 5.48
CA ALA A 137 2.49 7.42 4.33
C ALA A 137 2.65 8.81 3.73
N GLU A 138 2.78 8.87 2.42
CA GLU A 138 2.93 10.11 1.66
C GLU A 138 1.77 10.23 0.66
N MET A 139 1.11 11.37 0.64
CA MET A 139 -0.08 11.60 -0.18
C MET A 139 -0.11 13.04 -0.69
N MET A 140 -0.65 13.25 -1.88
CA MET A 140 -1.02 14.59 -2.31
C MET A 140 -2.18 15.12 -1.46
N SER A 141 -2.18 16.41 -1.16
CA SER A 141 -3.15 17.04 -0.26
C SER A 141 -4.61 16.91 -0.76
N GLU A 142 -4.81 16.66 -2.04
CA GLU A 142 -6.09 16.44 -2.70
C GLU A 142 -6.70 15.06 -2.37
N GLN A 143 -5.89 14.09 -1.97
CA GLN A 143 -6.34 12.73 -1.64
C GLN A 143 -7.08 12.66 -0.28
N LYS A 144 -8.07 13.50 -0.08
CA LYS A 144 -8.79 13.67 1.21
C LYS A 144 -9.37 12.37 1.77
N ALA A 145 -9.83 11.47 0.89
CA ALA A 145 -10.39 10.19 1.32
C ALA A 145 -9.30 9.26 1.88
N ALA A 146 -8.13 9.23 1.26
CA ALA A 146 -6.97 8.47 1.73
C ALA A 146 -6.45 9.05 3.06
N ILE A 147 -6.27 10.37 3.16
CA ILE A 147 -5.86 11.04 4.40
C ILE A 147 -6.79 10.64 5.56
N ARG A 148 -8.11 10.75 5.38
CA ARG A 148 -9.08 10.32 6.41
C ARG A 148 -9.02 8.83 6.74
N LEU A 149 -8.69 7.96 5.77
CA LEU A 149 -8.48 6.54 6.03
C LEU A 149 -7.28 6.34 6.95
N PHE A 150 -6.14 6.95 6.61
CA PHE A 150 -4.92 6.84 7.40
C PHE A 150 -5.08 7.45 8.80
N GLU A 151 -5.78 8.58 8.96
CA GLU A 151 -6.12 9.14 10.27
C GLU A 151 -6.90 8.13 11.14
N ARG A 152 -7.95 7.50 10.60
CA ARG A 152 -8.71 6.45 11.30
C ARG A 152 -7.87 5.22 11.64
N LEU A 153 -6.82 4.96 10.89
CA LEU A 153 -5.85 3.91 11.15
C LEU A 153 -4.75 4.34 12.13
N GLY A 154 -4.87 5.54 12.74
CA GLY A 154 -3.96 6.03 13.77
C GLY A 154 -2.69 6.70 13.25
N PHE A 155 -2.64 7.03 11.96
CA PHE A 155 -1.59 7.90 11.44
C PHE A 155 -1.85 9.34 11.85
N LYS A 156 -0.77 10.08 12.08
CA LYS A 156 -0.79 11.51 12.39
C LYS A 156 -0.06 12.28 11.31
N GLY A 157 -0.63 13.40 10.86
CA GLY A 157 0.06 14.33 9.98
C GLY A 157 1.27 14.94 10.71
N VAL A 158 2.44 14.85 10.08
CA VAL A 158 3.69 15.37 10.65
C VAL A 158 4.30 16.50 9.85
N ALA A 159 4.01 16.56 8.54
CA ALA A 159 4.49 17.64 7.69
C ALA A 159 3.59 17.84 6.47
N ILE A 160 3.60 19.07 5.94
CA ILE A 160 3.06 19.43 4.64
C ILE A 160 4.12 20.22 3.90
N PHE A 161 4.56 19.70 2.75
CA PHE A 161 5.51 20.40 1.87
C PHE A 161 4.76 20.98 0.68
N ARG A 162 4.68 22.30 0.62
CA ARG A 162 3.92 22.98 -0.43
C ARG A 162 4.62 22.88 -1.78
N GLY A 163 3.86 22.48 -2.80
CA GLY A 163 4.30 22.41 -4.18
C GLY A 163 5.50 21.48 -4.41
N LEU A 164 5.73 20.51 -3.52
CA LEU A 164 6.93 19.65 -3.56
C LEU A 164 6.88 18.61 -4.66
N VAL A 165 5.71 18.05 -4.93
CA VAL A 165 5.54 16.98 -5.91
C VAL A 165 4.87 17.47 -7.18
N LYS A 166 5.12 16.79 -8.28
CA LYS A 166 4.44 17.02 -9.55
C LYS A 166 3.69 15.75 -9.98
N ASP A 167 2.56 15.94 -10.58
CA ASP A 167 1.84 14.87 -11.27
C ASP A 167 2.41 14.60 -12.69
N LEU A 168 1.81 13.66 -13.40
CA LEU A 168 2.20 13.28 -14.76
C LEU A 168 2.01 14.41 -15.80
N HIS A 169 1.35 15.50 -15.43
CA HIS A 169 1.11 16.69 -16.25
C HIS A 169 1.96 17.89 -15.80
N ASP A 170 3.02 17.65 -15.00
CA ASP A 170 3.91 18.68 -14.44
C ASP A 170 3.22 19.69 -13.48
N LYS A 171 1.97 19.44 -13.09
CA LYS A 171 1.27 20.27 -12.11
C LYS A 171 1.80 20.01 -10.71
N LYS A 172 2.12 21.07 -9.99
CA LYS A 172 2.61 20.99 -8.60
C LYS A 172 1.48 20.74 -7.61
N HIS A 173 1.76 19.90 -6.63
CA HIS A 173 0.85 19.56 -5.53
C HIS A 173 1.59 19.60 -4.20
N ASP A 174 0.83 19.83 -3.13
CA ASP A 174 1.35 19.76 -1.77
C ASP A 174 1.46 18.29 -1.34
N LEU A 175 2.60 17.92 -0.76
CA LEU A 175 2.83 16.60 -0.19
C LEU A 175 2.50 16.60 1.29
N VAL A 176 1.58 15.74 1.69
CA VAL A 176 1.25 15.46 3.10
C VAL A 176 2.02 14.22 3.55
N ILE A 177 2.76 14.34 4.62
CA ILE A 177 3.46 13.23 5.28
C ILE A 177 2.73 12.87 6.55
N MET A 178 2.40 11.60 6.69
CA MET A 178 1.77 11.04 7.88
C MET A 178 2.61 9.89 8.43
N THR A 179 2.66 9.74 9.75
CA THR A 179 3.37 8.64 10.40
C THR A 179 2.47 7.92 11.40
N ARG A 180 2.78 6.65 11.62
CA ARG A 180 2.18 5.84 12.68
C ARG A 180 3.27 5.08 13.42
N ASP A 181 3.32 5.25 14.73
CA ASP A 181 4.14 4.46 15.64
C ASP A 181 3.47 3.09 15.88
N LEU A 182 4.17 2.00 15.58
CA LEU A 182 3.72 0.62 15.79
C LEU A 182 4.11 0.08 17.15
N THR A 183 5.01 0.76 17.88
CA THR A 183 5.49 0.35 19.21
C THR A 183 4.57 0.84 20.32
N ALA A 184 3.79 1.89 20.05
CA ALA A 184 2.82 2.40 20.99
C ALA A 184 1.84 1.30 21.39
N LYS A 185 1.80 0.93 22.68
CA LYS A 185 0.84 -0.05 23.21
C LYS A 185 -0.56 0.36 22.79
N ARG A 186 -1.33 -0.58 22.20
CA ARG A 186 -2.77 -0.38 21.97
C ARG A 186 -3.40 0.03 23.31
N ARG A 187 -3.70 1.30 23.49
CA ARG A 187 -4.61 1.71 24.55
C ARG A 187 -6.01 1.27 24.09
N PHE A 188 -6.46 0.14 24.59
CA PHE A 188 -7.87 -0.23 24.52
C PHE A 188 -8.62 0.72 25.47
N TRP A 189 -9.45 1.55 24.91
CA TRP A 189 -10.50 2.26 25.62
C TRP A 189 -11.81 1.55 25.34
#